data_833bc8861589dde855fcc78331928621
#
_entry.id   833bc8861589dde855fcc78331928621
#
_cell.length_a   1.000
_cell.length_b   1.000
_cell.length_c   1.000
_cell.angle_alpha   90.00
_cell.angle_beta   90.00
_cell.angle_gamma   90.00
#
_symmetry.space_group_name_H-M   'P 1'
#
loop_
_entity.id
_entity.type
_entity.pdbx_description
1 polymer ?
#
loop_
_entity_poly.entity_id
_entity_poly.type
_entity_poly.pdbx_seq_one_letter_code
_entity_poly.pdbx_strand_id
1 'polypeptide(L)'
;REHLKATTVEGDSFHKFDRYQMREEVAKAQQTGRDLSHFGPDGNHFEKLETLFRSYSETGTGKIRYYLHNESEAAPYKQKPGTFTPWEEISDETDLLFYEGLHGGVAHGSVNIAQHVDLLVGVVPIVNLEWIQKIHRDTESRGYEPEAVTETILRRMHDYVHYIAPQFSRTDINFQRVPTVDTSNPFIARDIPTPDESFVVIRFRD
;
A
#
# COMPACT_ATOMS: atom_id res chain seq x y z
N ARG A 1 -10.33 -3.56 -31.46
CA ARG A 1 -9.77 -3.55 -30.08
C ARG A 1 -10.88 -3.99 -29.17
N GLU A 2 -10.77 -5.17 -28.61
CA GLU A 2 -11.64 -5.60 -27.52
C GLU A 2 -11.32 -4.71 -26.31
N HIS A 3 -12.34 -4.12 -25.72
CA HIS A 3 -12.21 -3.34 -24.49
C HIS A 3 -12.33 -4.29 -23.32
N LEU A 4 -11.21 -4.62 -22.67
CA LEU A 4 -11.23 -5.38 -21.42
C LEU A 4 -11.96 -4.58 -20.35
N LYS A 5 -12.86 -5.23 -19.64
CA LYS A 5 -13.50 -4.67 -18.45
C LYS A 5 -12.65 -5.03 -17.24
N ALA A 6 -12.20 -4.03 -16.51
CA ALA A 6 -11.40 -4.23 -15.31
C ALA A 6 -12.16 -3.77 -14.06
N THR A 7 -12.05 -4.56 -12.99
CA THR A 7 -12.34 -4.09 -11.64
C THR A 7 -11.06 -3.65 -10.96
N THR A 8 -11.07 -2.47 -10.34
CA THR A 8 -9.92 -1.94 -9.60
C THR A 8 -10.16 -2.11 -8.11
N VAL A 9 -9.16 -2.64 -7.43
CA VAL A 9 -9.18 -2.88 -5.98
C VAL A 9 -8.01 -2.16 -5.33
N GLU A 10 -8.30 -1.26 -4.42
CA GLU A 10 -7.31 -0.53 -3.64
C GLU A 10 -6.91 -1.32 -2.40
N GLY A 11 -5.60 -1.45 -2.18
CA GLY A 11 -5.02 -2.20 -1.07
C GLY A 11 -5.40 -1.68 0.31
N ASP A 12 -5.59 -0.37 0.44
CA ASP A 12 -6.02 0.27 1.69
C ASP A 12 -7.37 -0.28 2.19
N SER A 13 -8.21 -0.80 1.31
CA SER A 13 -9.48 -1.45 1.67
C SER A 13 -9.31 -2.74 2.49
N PHE A 14 -8.10 -3.33 2.49
CA PHE A 14 -7.77 -4.54 3.25
C PHE A 14 -7.10 -4.27 4.60
N HIS A 15 -6.95 -3.01 5.02
CA HIS A 15 -6.54 -2.71 6.40
C HIS A 15 -7.57 -3.27 7.39
N LYS A 16 -7.10 -3.73 8.56
CA LYS A 16 -7.98 -4.23 9.64
C LYS A 16 -8.73 -3.10 10.33
N PHE A 17 -8.07 -1.98 10.49
CA PHE A 17 -8.51 -0.85 11.30
C PHE A 17 -8.73 0.37 10.42
N ASP A 18 -9.83 1.06 10.64
CA ASP A 18 -10.05 2.37 10.05
C ASP A 18 -9.08 3.43 10.63
N ARG A 19 -9.14 4.66 10.12
CA ARG A 19 -8.22 5.73 10.55
C ARG A 19 -8.27 6.00 12.05
N TYR A 20 -9.43 5.90 12.65
CA TYR A 20 -9.64 6.20 14.07
C TYR A 20 -9.19 5.01 14.92
N GLN A 21 -9.64 3.81 14.58
CA GLN A 21 -9.24 2.57 15.23
C GLN A 21 -7.72 2.35 15.18
N MET A 22 -7.10 2.64 14.01
CA MET A 22 -5.65 2.46 13.86
C MET A 22 -4.85 3.35 14.82
N ARG A 23 -5.32 4.57 15.08
CA ARG A 23 -4.67 5.46 16.09
C ARG A 23 -4.73 4.86 17.48
N GLU A 24 -5.88 4.31 17.86
CA GLU A 24 -6.07 3.68 19.17
C GLU A 24 -5.23 2.41 19.32
N GLU A 25 -5.22 1.56 18.30
CA GLU A 25 -4.48 0.29 18.32
C GLU A 25 -2.95 0.52 18.29
N VAL A 26 -2.47 1.52 17.56
CA VAL A 26 -1.06 1.94 17.63
C VAL A 26 -0.69 2.39 19.04
N ALA A 27 -1.51 3.23 19.67
CA ALA A 27 -1.25 3.68 21.04
C ALA A 27 -1.23 2.53 22.06
N LYS A 28 -2.14 1.56 21.93
CA LYS A 28 -2.15 0.34 22.76
C LYS A 28 -0.92 -0.53 22.54
N ALA A 29 -0.51 -0.72 21.29
CA ALA A 29 0.68 -1.49 20.96
C ALA A 29 1.93 -0.87 21.58
N GLN A 30 2.10 0.45 21.46
CA GLN A 30 3.22 1.18 22.05
C GLN A 30 3.30 1.05 23.57
N GLN A 31 2.16 1.03 24.28
CA GLN A 31 2.13 0.80 25.73
C GLN A 31 2.69 -0.57 26.13
N THR A 32 2.67 -1.54 25.23
CA THR A 32 3.19 -2.90 25.44
C THR A 32 4.55 -3.14 24.76
N GLY A 33 5.20 -2.06 24.28
CA GLY A 33 6.48 -2.14 23.59
C GLY A 33 6.42 -2.84 22.22
N ARG A 34 5.24 -2.89 21.59
CA ARG A 34 5.04 -3.44 20.25
C ARG A 34 4.81 -2.33 19.24
N ASP A 35 5.22 -2.58 18.02
CA ASP A 35 4.90 -1.74 16.89
C ASP A 35 3.72 -2.32 16.10
N LEU A 36 2.84 -1.43 15.65
CA LEU A 36 1.75 -1.75 14.75
C LEU A 36 1.81 -0.80 13.55
N SER A 37 1.76 -1.36 12.36
CA SER A 37 1.80 -0.56 11.13
C SER A 37 0.86 -1.10 10.06
N HIS A 38 0.62 -0.29 9.02
CA HIS A 38 -0.09 -0.73 7.82
C HIS A 38 0.77 -1.63 6.89
N PHE A 39 2.01 -1.92 7.24
CA PHE A 39 2.88 -2.77 6.44
C PHE A 39 2.81 -4.25 6.84
N GLY A 40 2.51 -4.52 8.11
CA GLY A 40 2.53 -5.86 8.68
C GLY A 40 1.16 -6.56 8.74
N PRO A 41 1.16 -7.85 9.10
CA PRO A 41 -0.04 -8.68 9.17
C PRO A 41 -1.02 -8.25 10.27
N ASP A 42 -0.53 -7.59 11.33
CA ASP A 42 -1.38 -7.14 12.42
C ASP A 42 -2.31 -6.00 11.98
N GLY A 43 -1.89 -5.18 11.01
CA GLY A 43 -2.66 -4.09 10.44
C GLY A 43 -3.51 -4.45 9.23
N ASN A 44 -3.40 -5.67 8.68
CA ASN A 44 -3.99 -6.03 7.39
C ASN A 44 -4.70 -7.39 7.40
N HIS A 45 -5.69 -7.53 6.54
CA HIS A 45 -6.42 -8.77 6.26
C HIS A 45 -5.77 -9.53 5.09
N PHE A 46 -4.55 -10.06 5.26
CA PHE A 46 -3.86 -10.78 4.20
C PHE A 46 -4.64 -12.00 3.70
N GLU A 47 -5.29 -12.75 4.59
CA GLU A 47 -6.08 -13.92 4.24
C GLU A 47 -7.32 -13.55 3.39
N LYS A 48 -7.91 -12.37 3.62
CA LYS A 48 -9.03 -11.89 2.80
C LYS A 48 -8.55 -11.45 1.42
N LEU A 49 -7.37 -10.83 1.34
CA LEU A 49 -6.78 -10.42 0.07
C LEU A 49 -6.40 -11.64 -0.76
N GLU A 50 -5.78 -12.66 -0.15
CA GLU A 50 -5.50 -13.94 -0.81
C GLU A 50 -6.79 -14.62 -1.29
N THR A 51 -7.82 -14.62 -0.44
CA THR A 51 -9.13 -15.19 -0.79
C THR A 51 -9.76 -14.45 -1.97
N LEU A 52 -9.67 -13.11 -2.03
CA LEU A 52 -10.14 -12.35 -3.18
C LEU A 52 -9.43 -12.79 -4.47
N PHE A 53 -8.11 -12.83 -4.47
CA PHE A 53 -7.34 -13.15 -5.68
C PHE A 53 -7.64 -14.57 -6.16
N ARG A 54 -7.66 -15.53 -5.24
CA ARG A 54 -8.03 -16.93 -5.55
C ARG A 54 -9.45 -17.02 -6.09
N SER A 55 -10.44 -16.45 -5.40
CA SER A 55 -11.83 -16.52 -5.83
C SER A 55 -12.03 -15.87 -7.20
N TYR A 56 -11.39 -14.71 -7.43
CA TYR A 56 -11.49 -14.03 -8.70
C TYR A 56 -10.88 -14.86 -9.86
N SER A 57 -9.73 -15.50 -9.65
CA SER A 57 -9.11 -16.37 -10.66
C SER A 57 -9.96 -17.61 -10.96
N GLU A 58 -10.72 -18.11 -9.99
CA GLU A 58 -11.55 -19.32 -10.14
C GLU A 58 -12.95 -19.02 -10.70
N THR A 59 -13.54 -17.89 -10.32
CA THR A 59 -14.97 -17.62 -10.53
C THR A 59 -15.29 -16.24 -11.15
N GLY A 60 -14.29 -15.37 -11.33
CA GLY A 60 -14.47 -14.00 -11.82
C GLY A 60 -15.10 -13.06 -10.82
N THR A 61 -15.27 -13.49 -9.54
CA THR A 61 -15.87 -12.65 -8.50
C THR A 61 -15.13 -12.77 -7.16
N GLY A 62 -15.52 -11.94 -6.19
CA GLY A 62 -14.97 -11.94 -4.84
C GLY A 62 -15.46 -10.76 -4.02
N LYS A 63 -15.06 -10.71 -2.76
CA LYS A 63 -15.50 -9.68 -1.81
C LYS A 63 -14.53 -8.52 -1.74
N ILE A 64 -15.05 -7.33 -1.96
CA ILE A 64 -14.33 -6.06 -1.86
C ILE A 64 -15.06 -5.11 -0.92
N ARG A 65 -14.38 -4.07 -0.50
CA ARG A 65 -14.93 -2.88 0.14
C ARG A 65 -14.08 -1.68 -0.24
N TYR A 66 -14.49 -0.46 0.12
CA TYR A 66 -13.75 0.76 -0.18
C TYR A 66 -13.29 1.43 1.11
N TYR A 67 -12.07 1.96 1.10
CA TYR A 67 -11.60 2.88 2.12
C TYR A 67 -11.92 4.31 1.68
N LEU A 68 -12.62 5.06 2.51
CA LEU A 68 -13.11 6.39 2.19
C LEU A 68 -12.09 7.45 2.63
N HIS A 69 -11.24 7.90 1.71
CA HIS A 69 -10.11 8.77 2.03
C HIS A 69 -10.51 10.19 2.46
N ASN A 70 -11.56 10.73 1.84
CA ASN A 70 -11.99 12.13 1.97
C ASN A 70 -13.51 12.26 2.00
N GLU A 71 -13.99 13.48 2.20
CA GLU A 71 -15.42 13.79 2.32
C GLU A 71 -16.20 13.48 1.05
N SER A 72 -15.62 13.71 -0.13
CA SER A 72 -16.31 13.45 -1.40
C SER A 72 -16.56 11.95 -1.64
N GLU A 73 -15.68 11.09 -1.15
CA GLU A 73 -15.83 9.63 -1.21
C GLU A 73 -16.79 9.12 -0.12
N ALA A 74 -16.80 9.76 1.05
CA ALA A 74 -17.59 9.32 2.20
C ALA A 74 -19.06 9.75 2.12
N ALA A 75 -19.34 10.90 1.53
CA ALA A 75 -20.69 11.49 1.46
C ALA A 75 -21.74 10.56 0.81
N PRO A 76 -21.49 9.88 -0.33
CA PRO A 76 -22.45 8.95 -0.93
C PRO A 76 -22.86 7.81 0.00
N TYR A 77 -21.95 7.37 0.87
CA TYR A 77 -22.19 6.29 1.84
C TYR A 77 -22.71 6.79 3.19
N LYS A 78 -22.86 8.11 3.37
CA LYS A 78 -23.26 8.75 4.64
C LYS A 78 -22.31 8.34 5.79
N GLN A 79 -21.05 8.21 5.51
CA GLN A 79 -20.00 7.83 6.46
C GLN A 79 -19.00 8.98 6.65
N LYS A 80 -18.07 8.78 7.57
CA LYS A 80 -16.97 9.73 7.80
C LYS A 80 -15.75 9.34 6.96
N PRO A 81 -14.95 10.32 6.50
CA PRO A 81 -13.64 10.02 5.91
C PRO A 81 -12.78 9.19 6.85
N GLY A 82 -12.02 8.27 6.28
CA GLY A 82 -11.14 7.39 7.03
C GLY A 82 -11.81 6.12 7.57
N THR A 83 -13.04 5.81 7.12
CA THR A 83 -13.77 4.58 7.43
C THR A 83 -13.87 3.67 6.21
N PHE A 84 -14.49 2.49 6.37
CA PHE A 84 -14.71 1.53 5.30
C PHE A 84 -16.18 1.39 4.97
N THR A 85 -16.48 1.10 3.70
CA THR A 85 -17.81 0.56 3.34
C THR A 85 -17.97 -0.88 3.86
N PRO A 86 -19.20 -1.41 3.91
CA PRO A 86 -19.42 -2.85 4.09
C PRO A 86 -18.71 -3.68 3.01
N TRP A 87 -18.41 -4.95 3.31
CA TRP A 87 -17.95 -5.91 2.31
C TRP A 87 -19.09 -6.28 1.38
N GLU A 88 -18.83 -6.24 0.08
CA GLU A 88 -19.80 -6.57 -0.97
C GLU A 88 -19.14 -7.43 -2.05
N GLU A 89 -19.94 -8.20 -2.80
CA GLU A 89 -19.44 -8.96 -3.93
C GLU A 89 -19.18 -8.01 -5.12
N ILE A 90 -18.18 -8.34 -5.94
CA ILE A 90 -17.98 -7.68 -7.23
C ILE A 90 -19.22 -7.95 -8.08
N SER A 91 -19.94 -6.89 -8.46
CA SER A 91 -21.28 -6.95 -9.06
C SER A 91 -21.23 -7.17 -10.57
N ASP A 92 -20.17 -6.76 -11.23
CA ASP A 92 -20.05 -6.78 -12.68
C ASP A 92 -19.18 -7.93 -13.17
N GLU A 93 -19.53 -8.52 -14.30
CA GLU A 93 -18.62 -9.42 -15.02
C GLU A 93 -17.45 -8.59 -15.54
N THR A 94 -16.25 -8.95 -15.13
CA THR A 94 -15.01 -8.30 -15.53
C THR A 94 -14.00 -9.32 -16.01
N ASP A 95 -13.15 -8.89 -16.94
CA ASP A 95 -12.11 -9.73 -17.56
C ASP A 95 -10.80 -9.68 -16.75
N LEU A 96 -10.64 -8.65 -15.91
CA LEU A 96 -9.40 -8.34 -15.21
C LEU A 96 -9.69 -7.78 -13.82
N LEU A 97 -8.97 -8.30 -12.81
CA LEU A 97 -8.82 -7.68 -11.51
C LEU A 97 -7.49 -6.93 -11.48
N PHE A 98 -7.55 -5.62 -11.33
CA PHE A 98 -6.40 -4.75 -11.14
C PHE A 98 -6.31 -4.35 -9.66
N TYR A 99 -5.27 -4.82 -9.00
CA TYR A 99 -4.99 -4.46 -7.61
C TYR A 99 -3.86 -3.43 -7.54
N GLU A 100 -4.09 -2.34 -6.83
CA GLU A 100 -3.10 -1.34 -6.48
C GLU A 100 -2.94 -1.31 -4.97
N GLY A 101 -1.71 -1.51 -4.47
CA GLY A 101 -1.45 -1.45 -3.03
C GLY A 101 -0.13 -2.08 -2.60
N LEU A 102 0.07 -2.09 -1.30
CA LEU A 102 1.34 -2.47 -0.68
C LEU A 102 1.57 -3.98 -0.59
N HIS A 103 0.55 -4.82 -0.80
CA HIS A 103 0.60 -6.22 -0.36
C HIS A 103 0.30 -7.26 -1.45
N GLY A 104 0.27 -6.84 -2.73
CA GLY A 104 -0.07 -7.73 -3.85
C GLY A 104 0.88 -8.92 -4.04
N GLY A 105 2.11 -8.83 -3.54
CA GLY A 105 3.12 -9.89 -3.62
C GLY A 105 3.49 -10.53 -2.29
N VAL A 106 2.71 -10.33 -1.22
CA VAL A 106 3.02 -10.88 0.11
C VAL A 106 2.97 -12.41 0.11
N ALA A 107 4.00 -13.00 0.70
CA ALA A 107 4.02 -14.39 1.12
C ALA A 107 4.56 -14.46 2.55
N HIS A 108 3.71 -14.87 3.51
CA HIS A 108 4.04 -14.93 4.92
C HIS A 108 3.19 -15.97 5.64
N GLY A 109 3.83 -16.87 6.39
CA GLY A 109 3.16 -17.95 7.08
C GLY A 109 2.45 -18.88 6.10
N SER A 110 1.14 -19.05 6.28
CA SER A 110 0.27 -19.82 5.38
C SER A 110 -0.27 -19.02 4.20
N VAL A 111 -0.10 -17.68 4.20
CA VAL A 111 -0.59 -16.79 3.14
C VAL A 111 0.45 -16.67 2.04
N ASN A 112 0.02 -16.79 0.78
CA ASN A 112 0.86 -16.54 -0.39
C ASN A 112 0.03 -15.87 -1.50
N ILE A 113 -0.14 -14.57 -1.39
CA ILE A 113 -0.93 -13.75 -2.32
C ILE A 113 -0.32 -13.81 -3.74
N ALA A 114 1.01 -13.74 -3.83
CA ALA A 114 1.74 -13.73 -5.10
C ALA A 114 1.42 -14.91 -6.02
N GLN A 115 1.05 -16.09 -5.47
CA GLN A 115 0.76 -17.29 -6.29
C GLN A 115 -0.53 -17.18 -7.10
N HIS A 116 -1.39 -16.22 -6.78
CA HIS A 116 -2.69 -16.04 -7.45
C HIS A 116 -2.68 -14.87 -8.44
N VAL A 117 -1.51 -14.31 -8.75
CA VAL A 117 -1.34 -13.14 -9.62
C VAL A 117 -0.70 -13.57 -10.93
N ASP A 118 -1.31 -13.21 -12.07
CA ASP A 118 -0.77 -13.51 -13.41
C ASP A 118 0.38 -12.59 -13.79
N LEU A 119 0.35 -11.32 -13.32
CA LEU A 119 1.40 -10.35 -13.54
C LEU A 119 1.59 -9.48 -12.29
N LEU A 120 2.75 -9.59 -11.66
CA LEU A 120 3.12 -8.83 -10.49
C LEU A 120 4.11 -7.72 -10.85
N VAL A 121 3.62 -6.49 -10.79
CA VAL A 121 4.41 -5.29 -11.10
C VAL A 121 4.83 -4.60 -9.80
N GLY A 122 6.14 -4.39 -9.63
CA GLY A 122 6.70 -3.67 -8.51
C GLY A 122 7.02 -2.21 -8.87
N VAL A 123 6.56 -1.28 -8.05
CA VAL A 123 7.08 0.09 -8.02
C VAL A 123 8.07 0.15 -6.87
N VAL A 124 9.34 -0.07 -7.20
CA VAL A 124 10.41 -0.27 -6.21
C VAL A 124 10.92 1.08 -5.73
N PRO A 125 10.83 1.40 -4.44
CA PRO A 125 11.31 2.68 -3.95
C PRO A 125 12.84 2.73 -3.89
N ILE A 126 13.38 3.91 -4.08
CA ILE A 126 14.64 4.29 -3.44
C ILE A 126 14.25 4.80 -2.06
N VAL A 127 14.70 4.13 -1.02
CA VAL A 127 14.23 4.36 0.36
C VAL A 127 14.35 5.83 0.78
N ASN A 128 15.48 6.46 0.50
CA ASN A 128 15.68 7.87 0.83
C ASN A 128 14.71 8.79 0.08
N LEU A 129 14.44 8.51 -1.20
CA LEU A 129 13.47 9.28 -1.98
C LEU A 129 12.05 9.09 -1.43
N GLU A 130 11.67 7.87 -1.07
CA GLU A 130 10.37 7.60 -0.43
C GLU A 130 10.21 8.39 0.88
N TRP A 131 11.26 8.43 1.70
CA TRP A 131 11.22 9.18 2.95
C TRP A 131 11.13 10.69 2.74
N ILE A 132 11.89 11.24 1.78
CA ILE A 132 11.79 12.65 1.39
C ILE A 132 10.33 12.96 0.99
N GLN A 133 9.77 12.19 0.07
CA GLN A 133 8.40 12.38 -0.39
C GLN A 133 7.38 12.28 0.73
N LYS A 134 7.56 11.33 1.65
CA LYS A 134 6.67 11.16 2.79
C LYS A 134 6.77 12.32 3.77
N ILE A 135 7.97 12.77 4.11
CA ILE A 135 8.18 13.90 5.03
C ILE A 135 7.50 15.14 4.45
N HIS A 136 7.80 15.52 3.21
CA HIS A 136 7.22 16.69 2.57
C HIS A 136 5.69 16.60 2.50
N ARG A 137 5.14 15.50 2.01
CA ARG A 137 3.69 15.31 1.93
C ARG A 137 3.01 15.42 3.29
N ASP A 138 3.53 14.74 4.30
CA ASP A 138 2.88 14.66 5.60
C ASP A 138 3.03 15.98 6.39
N THR A 139 4.11 16.75 6.19
CA THR A 139 4.30 18.07 6.79
C THR A 139 3.50 19.15 6.06
N GLU A 140 3.64 19.27 4.74
CA GLU A 140 3.06 20.36 3.97
C GLU A 140 1.54 20.18 3.74
N SER A 141 1.10 18.95 3.43
CA SER A 141 -0.30 18.70 3.06
C SER A 141 -1.17 18.25 4.23
N ARG A 142 -0.58 17.67 5.28
CA ARG A 142 -1.30 17.09 6.42
C ARG A 142 -1.02 17.77 7.74
N GLY A 143 -0.03 18.69 7.79
CA GLY A 143 0.31 19.50 8.94
C GLY A 143 0.94 18.75 10.12
N TYR A 144 1.60 17.61 9.85
CA TYR A 144 2.35 16.90 10.88
C TYR A 144 3.73 17.56 11.12
N GLU A 145 4.21 17.51 12.34
CA GLU A 145 5.57 17.93 12.66
C GLU A 145 6.60 16.95 12.06
N PRO A 146 7.73 17.43 11.50
CA PRO A 146 8.75 16.59 10.87
C PRO A 146 9.26 15.45 11.75
N GLU A 147 9.43 15.72 13.04
CA GLU A 147 9.87 14.75 14.03
C GLU A 147 8.86 13.60 14.18
N ALA A 148 7.57 13.90 14.22
CA ALA A 148 6.51 12.90 14.32
C ALA A 148 6.42 12.03 13.04
N VAL A 149 6.69 12.62 11.86
CA VAL A 149 6.77 11.86 10.61
C VAL A 149 7.98 10.93 10.62
N THR A 150 9.15 11.43 11.03
CA THR A 150 10.40 10.66 11.17
C THR A 150 10.23 9.48 12.13
N GLU A 151 9.68 9.72 13.31
CA GLU A 151 9.38 8.67 14.29
C GLU A 151 8.45 7.60 13.70
N THR A 152 7.43 8.01 12.95
CA THR A 152 6.52 7.10 12.26
C THR A 152 7.24 6.26 11.19
N ILE A 153 8.16 6.84 10.44
CA ILE A 153 8.98 6.11 9.46
C ILE A 153 9.80 5.04 10.17
N LEU A 154 10.56 5.43 11.18
CA LEU A 154 11.48 4.53 11.91
C LEU A 154 10.72 3.38 12.57
N ARG A 155 9.60 3.66 13.20
CA ARG A 155 8.75 2.66 13.84
C ARG A 155 8.23 1.60 12.86
N ARG A 156 7.99 1.95 11.60
CA ARG A 156 7.48 1.05 10.56
C ARG A 156 8.57 0.21 9.88
N MET A 157 9.84 0.49 10.14
CA MET A 157 10.95 -0.14 9.42
C MET A 157 11.02 -1.64 9.60
N HIS A 158 10.67 -2.16 10.79
CA HIS A 158 10.61 -3.61 10.99
C HIS A 158 9.64 -4.27 9.99
N ASP A 159 8.41 -3.78 9.91
CA ASP A 159 7.41 -4.33 9.00
C ASP A 159 7.75 -4.07 7.53
N TYR A 160 8.35 -2.92 7.22
CA TYR A 160 8.82 -2.62 5.88
C TYR A 160 9.83 -3.66 5.37
N VAL A 161 10.81 -3.99 6.17
CA VAL A 161 11.87 -4.97 5.81
C VAL A 161 11.30 -6.39 5.72
N HIS A 162 10.33 -6.74 6.54
CA HIS A 162 9.80 -8.11 6.59
C HIS A 162 8.62 -8.36 5.63
N TYR A 163 7.81 -7.35 5.32
CA TYR A 163 6.59 -7.54 4.54
C TYR A 163 6.53 -6.76 3.23
N ILE A 164 7.22 -5.62 3.11
CA ILE A 164 7.20 -4.81 1.89
C ILE A 164 8.39 -5.17 0.98
N ALA A 165 9.61 -5.01 1.48
CA ALA A 165 10.82 -5.21 0.68
C ALA A 165 10.93 -6.61 0.04
N PRO A 166 10.58 -7.73 0.72
CA PRO A 166 10.70 -9.06 0.14
C PRO A 166 9.82 -9.31 -1.09
N GLN A 167 8.73 -8.55 -1.25
CA GLN A 167 7.83 -8.71 -2.39
C GLN A 167 8.52 -8.40 -3.73
N PHE A 168 9.45 -7.46 -3.74
CA PHE A 168 10.16 -7.05 -4.96
C PHE A 168 11.06 -8.14 -5.56
N SER A 169 11.36 -9.19 -4.81
CA SER A 169 12.04 -10.37 -5.34
C SER A 169 11.11 -11.33 -6.10
N ARG A 170 9.79 -11.14 -5.99
CA ARG A 170 8.76 -11.97 -6.62
C ARG A 170 8.11 -11.30 -7.83
N THR A 171 8.30 -10.00 -7.99
CA THR A 171 7.72 -9.23 -9.09
C THR A 171 8.28 -9.65 -10.43
N ASP A 172 7.41 -9.67 -11.45
CA ASP A 172 7.77 -9.97 -12.84
C ASP A 172 8.43 -8.77 -13.51
N ILE A 173 7.93 -7.58 -13.21
CA ILE A 173 8.47 -6.31 -13.71
C ILE A 173 8.65 -5.36 -12.53
N ASN A 174 9.80 -4.72 -12.44
CA ASN A 174 10.08 -3.68 -11.46
C ASN A 174 10.34 -2.35 -12.15
N PHE A 175 9.65 -1.31 -11.70
CA PHE A 175 9.93 0.08 -12.04
C PHE A 175 10.57 0.77 -10.85
N GLN A 176 11.75 1.34 -11.03
CA GLN A 176 12.45 2.06 -9.97
C GLN A 176 12.83 3.45 -10.44
N ARG A 177 12.30 4.47 -9.79
CA ARG A 177 12.71 5.86 -10.01
C ARG A 177 14.00 6.13 -9.24
N VAL A 178 15.05 6.50 -9.96
CA VAL A 178 16.38 6.77 -9.40
C VAL A 178 16.69 8.26 -9.57
N PRO A 179 16.83 9.04 -8.49
CA PRO A 179 17.23 10.43 -8.56
C PRO A 179 18.71 10.56 -9.01
N THR A 180 18.99 11.61 -9.76
CA THR A 180 20.35 11.98 -10.22
C THR A 180 20.98 13.05 -9.33
N VAL A 181 20.25 13.53 -8.33
CA VAL A 181 20.69 14.49 -7.31
C VAL A 181 20.91 13.79 -5.97
N ASP A 182 21.63 14.45 -5.07
CA ASP A 182 21.94 13.89 -3.76
C ASP A 182 20.69 13.74 -2.90
N THR A 183 20.39 12.51 -2.51
CA THR A 183 19.31 12.12 -1.58
C THR A 183 19.84 11.39 -0.35
N SER A 184 21.14 11.52 -0.05
CA SER A 184 21.81 10.74 1.02
C SER A 184 21.24 10.99 2.42
N ASN A 185 20.70 12.18 2.68
CA ASN A 185 20.07 12.50 3.95
C ASN A 185 18.62 12.96 3.74
N PRO A 186 17.66 12.05 3.83
CA PRO A 186 16.24 12.35 3.59
C PRO A 186 15.62 13.29 4.63
N PHE A 187 16.21 13.40 5.83
CA PHE A 187 15.66 14.21 6.92
C PHE A 187 15.94 15.70 6.79
N ILE A 188 16.91 16.09 5.95
CA ILE A 188 17.28 17.49 5.72
C ILE A 188 17.08 17.92 4.26
N ALA A 189 16.53 17.05 3.42
CA ALA A 189 16.26 17.37 2.02
C ALA A 189 15.20 18.49 1.94
N ARG A 190 15.55 19.60 1.25
CA ARG A 190 14.68 20.76 1.13
C ARG A 190 13.57 20.57 0.10
N ASP A 191 13.87 19.79 -0.95
CA ASP A 191 12.98 19.61 -2.09
C ASP A 191 12.88 18.11 -2.44
N ILE A 192 11.75 17.74 -3.03
CA ILE A 192 11.59 16.43 -3.65
C ILE A 192 12.24 16.48 -5.03
N PRO A 193 13.18 15.57 -5.39
CA PRO A 193 13.73 15.50 -6.74
C PRO A 193 12.65 15.49 -7.80
N THR A 194 12.78 16.32 -8.82
CA THR A 194 11.84 16.43 -9.93
C THR A 194 11.94 15.24 -10.90
N PRO A 195 10.99 15.05 -11.83
CA PRO A 195 11.13 14.06 -12.89
C PRO A 195 12.39 14.26 -13.75
N ASP A 196 12.78 15.51 -14.04
CA ASP A 196 13.97 15.84 -14.83
C ASP A 196 15.29 15.54 -14.08
N GLU A 197 15.23 15.42 -12.77
CA GLU A 197 16.33 15.02 -11.89
C GLU A 197 16.29 13.52 -11.57
N SER A 198 15.63 12.74 -12.39
CA SER A 198 15.47 11.30 -12.15
C SER A 198 15.43 10.54 -13.48
N PHE A 199 15.75 9.26 -13.41
CA PHE A 199 15.44 8.30 -14.48
C PHE A 199 14.72 7.08 -13.92
N VAL A 200 14.08 6.31 -14.78
CA VAL A 200 13.39 5.08 -14.39
C VAL A 200 14.16 3.87 -14.88
N VAL A 201 14.54 3.01 -13.96
CA VAL A 201 15.09 1.68 -14.27
C VAL A 201 13.93 0.71 -14.35
N ILE A 202 13.84 -0.05 -15.42
CA ILE A 202 12.89 -1.14 -15.60
C ILE A 202 13.66 -2.45 -15.58
N ARG A 203 13.28 -3.36 -14.69
CA ARG A 203 13.84 -4.72 -14.60
C ARG A 203 12.75 -5.72 -14.85
N PHE A 204 13.05 -6.69 -15.69
CA PHE A 204 12.23 -7.88 -15.91
C PHE A 204 12.83 -9.05 -15.14
N ARG A 205 11.99 -9.91 -14.58
CA ARG A 205 12.42 -11.18 -14.00
C ARG A 205 12.66 -12.16 -15.17
N ASP A 206 13.78 -12.85 -15.11
CA ASP A 206 14.15 -13.92 -16.04
C ASP A 206 13.29 -15.18 -15.83
#